data_97ad58a94c47be91a2bf30ee123b7d3a
#
_entry.id   97ad58a94c47be91a2bf30ee123b7d3a
#
_cell.length_a   1.000
_cell.length_b   1.000
_cell.length_c   1.000
_cell.angle_alpha   90.00
_cell.angle_beta   90.00
_cell.angle_gamma   90.00
#
_symmetry.space_group_name_H-M   'P 1'
#
loop_
_entity.id
_entity.type
_entity.pdbx_description
1 polymer ?
#
loop_
_entity_poly.entity_id
_entity_poly.type
_entity_poly.pdbx_seq_one_letter_code
_entity_poly.pdbx_strand_id
1 'polypeptide(L)'
;MEDDVTHALDEQAQADAGLPDAIGPYRILGLLGEGGMGRVYLARESHPPRDVALKVVRGLSGGALERFRREVSILGQLEHPGIVRLYAAGEDVVGGLPTPWFALEVVRGPDLRDYLAREKPDLRARIGLLAKLAHAVHFAHQRGIVHRDLKPSNVLVDEHGQPKILDFGIARLHGEIGGDMTQVGQVMGTFPYMSPEQLEGNARDADARSDVYALGAIGYELLSGRLPHPRLSSSSLFEALDIVRREDPEPLERLNRDARGDLNLVVMKALASEPGRRYASAAEFAEDLEAVLASRPVNAHAPTKAYRAARFVRRHRALSIAATIVFASLLAATIVSAM
;
A
#
# COMPACT_ATOMS: atom_id res chain seq x y z
N MET A 1 -35.13 12.16 15.24
CA MET A 1 -34.06 13.01 14.64
C MET A 1 -33.31 13.82 15.71
N GLU A 2 -33.97 14.36 16.73
CA GLU A 2 -33.32 15.00 17.90
C GLU A 2 -32.66 13.97 18.85
N ASP A 3 -33.25 12.79 19.04
CA ASP A 3 -32.66 11.73 19.89
C ASP A 3 -31.38 11.10 19.31
N ASP A 4 -31.24 10.98 17.97
CA ASP A 4 -30.04 10.45 17.32
C ASP A 4 -28.82 11.41 17.42
N VAL A 5 -29.11 12.73 17.40
CA VAL A 5 -28.04 13.74 17.54
C VAL A 5 -27.60 13.83 18.99
N THR A 6 -28.48 13.66 19.95
CA THR A 6 -28.16 13.67 21.38
C THR A 6 -27.36 12.42 21.75
N HIS A 7 -27.70 11.25 21.20
CA HIS A 7 -26.95 10.00 21.41
C HIS A 7 -25.53 10.07 20.82
N ALA A 8 -25.38 10.65 19.64
CA ALA A 8 -24.05 10.83 19.00
C ALA A 8 -23.18 11.86 19.77
N LEU A 9 -23.79 12.89 20.35
CA LEU A 9 -23.08 13.89 21.18
C LEU A 9 -22.70 13.30 22.55
N ASP A 10 -23.53 12.45 23.13
CA ASP A 10 -23.24 11.75 24.39
C ASP A 10 -22.17 10.65 24.22
N GLU A 11 -22.17 9.91 23.10
CA GLU A 11 -21.09 8.96 22.77
C GLU A 11 -19.76 9.69 22.53
N GLN A 12 -19.78 10.85 21.85
CA GLN A 12 -18.61 11.68 21.64
C GLN A 12 -18.09 12.30 22.94
N ALA A 13 -18.98 12.76 23.82
CA ALA A 13 -18.65 13.29 25.14
C ALA A 13 -18.12 12.19 26.11
N GLN A 14 -18.61 10.95 26.01
CA GLN A 14 -18.10 9.81 26.76
C GLN A 14 -16.74 9.32 26.23
N ALA A 15 -16.50 9.39 24.91
CA ALA A 15 -15.20 9.10 24.31
C ALA A 15 -14.13 10.14 24.72
N ASP A 16 -14.52 11.39 24.94
CA ASP A 16 -13.63 12.46 25.41
C ASP A 16 -13.36 12.41 26.93
N ALA A 17 -14.20 11.77 27.72
CA ALA A 17 -14.09 11.75 29.19
C ALA A 17 -12.89 10.97 29.79
N GLY A 18 -11.95 10.52 28.97
CA GLY A 18 -10.73 9.81 29.38
C GLY A 18 -9.50 10.20 28.60
N LEU A 19 -9.55 11.26 27.81
CA LEU A 19 -8.39 11.72 27.04
C LEU A 19 -7.44 12.54 27.91
N PRO A 20 -6.12 12.38 27.77
CA PRO A 20 -5.16 13.28 28.42
C PRO A 20 -5.27 14.69 27.81
N ASP A 21 -5.07 15.73 28.61
CA ASP A 21 -5.09 17.12 28.12
C ASP A 21 -3.95 17.38 27.13
N ALA A 22 -2.79 16.80 27.39
CA ALA A 22 -1.61 16.94 26.56
C ALA A 22 -0.70 15.69 26.66
N ILE A 23 0.13 15.48 25.66
CA ILE A 23 1.21 14.49 25.64
C ILE A 23 2.43 15.19 25.01
N GLY A 24 3.53 15.30 25.78
CA GLY A 24 4.67 16.12 25.41
C GLY A 24 4.24 17.57 25.11
N PRO A 25 4.71 18.18 24.02
CA PRO A 25 4.34 19.56 23.64
C PRO A 25 2.99 19.65 22.89
N TYR A 26 2.21 18.58 22.80
CA TYR A 26 1.01 18.48 21.97
C TYR A 26 -0.24 18.49 22.84
N ARG A 27 -1.13 19.49 22.61
CA ARG A 27 -2.46 19.52 23.21
C ARG A 27 -3.38 18.55 22.44
N ILE A 28 -4.03 17.63 23.14
CA ILE A 28 -4.97 16.67 22.54
C ILE A 28 -6.28 17.38 22.19
N LEU A 29 -6.77 17.11 20.98
CA LEU A 29 -8.02 17.64 20.45
C LEU A 29 -9.10 16.56 20.32
N GLY A 30 -8.73 15.27 20.17
CA GLY A 30 -9.64 14.16 20.03
C GLY A 30 -8.91 12.86 19.70
N LEU A 31 -9.65 11.74 19.70
CA LEU A 31 -9.15 10.42 19.32
C LEU A 31 -9.41 10.19 17.84
N LEU A 32 -8.37 9.87 17.05
CA LEU A 32 -8.49 9.47 15.64
C LEU A 32 -8.65 7.96 15.47
N GLY A 33 -8.09 7.17 16.38
CA GLY A 33 -8.21 5.72 16.34
C GLY A 33 -7.48 5.03 17.49
N GLU A 34 -7.90 3.80 17.78
CA GLU A 34 -7.26 2.92 18.75
C GLU A 34 -7.04 1.54 18.12
N GLY A 35 -5.86 0.96 18.34
CA GLY A 35 -5.48 -0.35 17.83
C GLY A 35 -4.52 -1.06 18.76
N GLY A 36 -4.11 -2.26 18.38
CA GLY A 36 -3.23 -3.08 19.21
C GLY A 36 -1.86 -2.47 19.50
N MET A 37 -1.38 -1.57 18.64
CA MET A 37 -0.10 -0.89 18.80
C MET A 37 -0.20 0.40 19.64
N GLY A 38 -1.41 0.89 19.96
CA GLY A 38 -1.59 2.12 20.73
C GLY A 38 -2.78 2.95 20.27
N ARG A 39 -2.74 4.24 20.60
CA ARG A 39 -3.78 5.23 20.24
C ARG A 39 -3.21 6.28 19.32
N VAL A 40 -4.04 6.78 18.42
CA VAL A 40 -3.73 7.92 17.54
C VAL A 40 -4.67 9.05 17.89
N TYR A 41 -4.12 10.18 18.29
CA TYR A 41 -4.88 11.38 18.65
C TYR A 41 -4.73 12.45 17.58
N LEU A 42 -5.79 13.21 17.32
CA LEU A 42 -5.64 14.53 16.74
C LEU A 42 -5.10 15.45 17.83
N ALA A 43 -3.99 16.11 17.56
CA ALA A 43 -3.36 16.99 18.54
C ALA A 43 -2.84 18.26 17.86
N ARG A 44 -2.61 19.30 18.66
CA ARG A 44 -2.11 20.58 18.17
C ARG A 44 -0.76 20.91 18.79
N GLU A 45 0.21 21.16 17.94
CA GLU A 45 1.48 21.74 18.31
C GLU A 45 1.34 23.27 18.44
N SER A 46 1.94 23.86 19.45
CA SER A 46 1.81 25.30 19.71
C SER A 46 2.78 26.15 18.92
N HIS A 47 4.00 25.65 18.66
CA HIS A 47 5.07 26.39 18.00
C HIS A 47 5.91 25.50 17.07
N PRO A 48 5.75 25.59 15.74
CA PRO A 48 4.74 26.36 15.01
C PRO A 48 3.33 25.77 15.18
N PRO A 49 2.26 26.59 15.14
CA PRO A 49 0.90 26.09 15.31
C PRO A 49 0.52 25.22 14.13
N ARG A 50 0.28 23.91 14.39
CA ARG A 50 -0.19 22.95 13.39
C ARG A 50 -0.91 21.79 14.04
N ASP A 51 -1.82 21.17 13.29
CA ASP A 51 -2.44 19.92 13.67
C ASP A 51 -1.53 18.74 13.31
N VAL A 52 -1.46 17.75 14.19
CA VAL A 52 -0.66 16.53 14.02
C VAL A 52 -1.49 15.31 14.40
N ALA A 53 -1.23 14.18 13.75
CA ALA A 53 -1.68 12.88 14.21
C ALA A 53 -0.64 12.34 15.19
N LEU A 54 -0.97 12.37 16.49
CA LEU A 54 -0.08 11.93 17.55
C LEU A 54 -0.31 10.46 17.87
N LYS A 55 0.56 9.59 17.35
CA LYS A 55 0.52 8.15 17.60
C LYS A 55 1.28 7.82 18.87
N VAL A 56 0.59 7.28 19.86
CA VAL A 56 1.12 6.90 21.16
C VAL A 56 1.26 5.39 21.22
N VAL A 57 2.47 4.91 21.44
CA VAL A 57 2.78 3.47 21.41
C VAL A 57 2.77 2.92 22.82
N ARG A 58 2.04 1.82 23.05
CA ARG A 58 1.92 1.18 24.36
C ARG A 58 2.86 -0.02 24.47
N GLY A 59 3.30 -0.30 25.69
CA GLY A 59 3.97 -1.57 26.05
C GLY A 59 5.41 -1.71 25.59
N LEU A 60 6.08 -0.63 25.18
CA LEU A 60 7.51 -0.68 24.89
C LEU A 60 8.31 -0.60 26.20
N SER A 61 9.18 -1.58 26.43
CA SER A 61 10.09 -1.61 27.58
C SER A 61 11.48 -2.12 27.18
N GLY A 62 12.50 -1.73 27.94
CA GLY A 62 13.87 -2.21 27.75
C GLY A 62 14.42 -2.00 26.33
N GLY A 63 14.93 -3.07 25.71
CA GLY A 63 15.53 -3.00 24.36
C GLY A 63 14.57 -2.60 23.24
N ALA A 64 13.25 -2.63 23.44
CA ALA A 64 12.27 -2.15 22.45
C ALA A 64 12.30 -0.62 22.35
N LEU A 65 12.55 0.09 23.45
CA LEU A 65 12.67 1.55 23.45
C LEU A 65 13.93 2.03 22.71
N GLU A 66 15.05 1.31 22.85
CA GLU A 66 16.26 1.63 22.07
C GLU A 66 16.07 1.39 20.58
N ARG A 67 15.36 0.33 20.21
CA ARG A 67 14.96 0.09 18.79
C ARG A 67 14.07 1.21 18.28
N PHE A 68 13.08 1.63 19.07
CA PHE A 68 12.21 2.77 18.75
C PHE A 68 13.04 4.01 18.40
N ARG A 69 13.98 4.44 19.27
CA ARG A 69 14.82 5.62 19.04
C ARG A 69 15.64 5.51 17.75
N ARG A 70 16.15 4.31 17.45
CA ARG A 70 16.92 4.06 16.21
C ARG A 70 16.05 4.15 14.96
N GLU A 71 14.86 3.56 15.01
CA GLU A 71 13.92 3.57 13.87
C GLU A 71 13.34 4.96 13.60
N VAL A 72 13.06 5.74 14.65
CA VAL A 72 12.68 7.16 14.53
C VAL A 72 13.68 7.94 13.67
N SER A 73 14.98 7.77 13.93
CA SER A 73 16.03 8.46 13.18
C SER A 73 16.01 8.13 11.69
N ILE A 74 15.62 6.90 11.33
CA ILE A 74 15.53 6.44 9.95
C ILE A 74 14.23 6.92 9.31
N LEU A 75 13.10 6.81 10.02
CA LEU A 75 11.78 7.27 9.54
C LEU A 75 11.75 8.79 9.30
N GLY A 76 12.46 9.56 10.12
CA GLY A 76 12.58 11.02 9.95
C GLY A 76 13.25 11.44 8.63
N GLN A 77 13.91 10.50 7.92
CA GLN A 77 14.52 10.76 6.60
C GLN A 77 13.56 10.52 5.42
N LEU A 78 12.35 9.98 5.69
CA LEU A 78 11.37 9.69 4.66
C LEU A 78 10.56 10.95 4.32
N GLU A 79 11.02 11.73 3.34
CA GLU A 79 10.27 12.84 2.75
C GLU A 79 9.83 12.47 1.34
N HIS A 80 8.58 12.02 1.19
CA HIS A 80 7.98 11.64 -0.08
C HIS A 80 6.48 11.96 -0.07
N PRO A 81 5.87 12.48 -1.17
CA PRO A 81 4.45 12.81 -1.20
C PRO A 81 3.51 11.63 -0.94
N GLY A 82 3.94 10.40 -1.20
CA GLY A 82 3.19 9.16 -0.95
C GLY A 82 3.49 8.51 0.40
N ILE A 83 4.21 9.17 1.32
CA ILE A 83 4.51 8.68 2.67
C ILE A 83 4.09 9.73 3.68
N VAL A 84 3.44 9.32 4.75
CA VAL A 84 3.08 10.22 5.85
C VAL A 84 4.35 10.72 6.53
N ARG A 85 4.48 12.05 6.62
CA ARG A 85 5.67 12.69 7.17
C ARG A 85 5.72 12.56 8.69
N LEU A 86 6.86 12.15 9.21
CA LEU A 86 7.18 12.24 10.64
C LEU A 86 7.72 13.64 10.94
N TYR A 87 7.05 14.40 11.83
CA TYR A 87 7.49 15.72 12.25
C TYR A 87 8.40 15.67 13.47
N ALA A 88 8.04 14.84 14.45
CA ALA A 88 8.80 14.66 15.66
C ALA A 88 8.48 13.31 16.31
N ALA A 89 9.35 12.86 17.18
CA ALA A 89 9.09 11.74 18.06
C ALA A 89 9.73 12.02 19.42
N GLY A 90 9.15 11.41 20.45
CA GLY A 90 9.63 11.60 21.81
C GLY A 90 9.02 10.57 22.75
N GLU A 91 9.25 10.82 24.02
CA GLU A 91 8.75 10.01 25.12
C GLU A 91 8.13 10.95 26.16
N ASP A 92 7.05 10.51 26.76
CA ASP A 92 6.41 11.18 27.90
C ASP A 92 6.05 10.13 28.96
N VAL A 93 5.63 10.57 30.12
CA VAL A 93 5.14 9.69 31.18
C VAL A 93 3.63 9.80 31.27
N VAL A 94 2.93 8.79 30.75
CA VAL A 94 1.47 8.72 30.81
C VAL A 94 1.06 7.61 31.76
N GLY A 95 0.31 7.97 32.81
CA GLY A 95 -0.08 7.00 33.84
C GLY A 95 1.09 6.36 34.62
N GLY A 96 2.23 7.06 34.75
CA GLY A 96 3.42 6.56 35.42
C GLY A 96 4.32 5.64 34.57
N LEU A 97 4.02 5.44 33.32
CA LEU A 97 4.78 4.59 32.38
C LEU A 97 5.43 5.41 31.27
N PRO A 98 6.71 5.13 30.92
CA PRO A 98 7.33 5.71 29.72
C PRO A 98 6.49 5.39 28.49
N THR A 99 6.06 6.41 27.78
CA THR A 99 5.12 6.30 26.67
C THR A 99 5.71 6.99 25.45
N PRO A 100 6.27 6.24 24.50
CA PRO A 100 6.78 6.77 23.25
C PRO A 100 5.66 7.29 22.37
N TRP A 101 5.93 8.36 21.63
CA TRP A 101 4.98 8.95 20.68
C TRP A 101 5.65 9.42 19.40
N PHE A 102 4.86 9.47 18.32
CA PHE A 102 5.19 10.03 17.02
C PHE A 102 4.21 11.14 16.69
N ALA A 103 4.71 12.31 16.30
CA ALA A 103 3.90 13.37 15.72
C ALA A 103 4.01 13.29 14.18
N LEU A 104 2.91 12.94 13.55
CA LEU A 104 2.80 12.66 12.13
C LEU A 104 1.95 13.71 11.42
N GLU A 105 2.10 13.82 10.12
CA GLU A 105 1.22 14.56 9.24
C GLU A 105 -0.24 14.08 9.41
N VAL A 106 -1.18 15.01 9.50
CA VAL A 106 -2.61 14.69 9.46
C VAL A 106 -3.03 14.53 8.01
N VAL A 107 -3.37 13.31 7.61
CA VAL A 107 -3.93 13.04 6.29
C VAL A 107 -5.45 13.07 6.39
N ARG A 108 -6.07 14.04 5.72
CA ARG A 108 -7.53 14.15 5.65
C ARG A 108 -8.04 13.35 4.48
N GLY A 109 -8.60 12.18 4.75
CA GLY A 109 -9.16 11.31 3.74
C GLY A 109 -9.41 9.90 4.27
N PRO A 110 -10.20 9.10 3.54
CA PRO A 110 -10.52 7.73 3.90
C PRO A 110 -9.31 6.80 3.66
N ASP A 111 -9.38 5.58 4.19
CA ASP A 111 -8.48 4.53 3.76
C ASP A 111 -8.73 4.13 2.30
N LEU A 112 -7.80 3.36 1.72
CA LEU A 112 -7.85 2.99 0.30
C LEU A 112 -9.13 2.23 -0.07
N ARG A 113 -9.67 1.35 0.80
CA ARG A 113 -10.91 0.61 0.53
C ARG A 113 -12.12 1.52 0.52
N ASP A 114 -12.23 2.37 1.53
CA ASP A 114 -13.31 3.34 1.64
C ASP A 114 -13.27 4.35 0.50
N TYR A 115 -12.08 4.80 0.10
CA TYR A 115 -11.89 5.64 -1.06
C TYR A 115 -12.43 4.98 -2.34
N LEU A 116 -12.07 3.72 -2.58
CA LEU A 116 -12.53 2.97 -3.75
C LEU A 116 -14.05 2.76 -3.75
N ALA A 117 -14.64 2.53 -2.56
CA ALA A 117 -16.08 2.34 -2.42
C ALA A 117 -16.87 3.63 -2.69
N ARG A 118 -16.35 4.78 -2.25
CA ARG A 118 -16.98 6.10 -2.38
C ARG A 118 -16.79 6.69 -3.76
N GLU A 119 -15.54 6.83 -4.20
CA GLU A 119 -15.18 7.56 -5.42
C GLU A 119 -15.29 6.72 -6.69
N LYS A 120 -15.22 5.39 -6.56
CA LYS A 120 -15.30 4.41 -7.67
C LYS A 120 -14.42 4.80 -8.87
N PRO A 121 -13.13 5.09 -8.64
CA PRO A 121 -12.24 5.57 -9.68
C PRO A 121 -12.18 4.58 -10.86
N ASP A 122 -12.00 5.10 -12.06
CA ASP A 122 -11.85 4.28 -13.26
C ASP A 122 -10.57 3.42 -13.22
N LEU A 123 -10.45 2.50 -14.17
CA LEU A 123 -9.31 1.59 -14.24
C LEU A 123 -7.97 2.33 -14.31
N ARG A 124 -7.90 3.43 -15.09
CA ARG A 124 -6.67 4.21 -15.23
C ARG A 124 -6.26 4.89 -13.94
N ALA A 125 -7.21 5.45 -13.22
CA ALA A 125 -6.98 6.06 -11.91
C ALA A 125 -6.52 5.03 -10.89
N ARG A 126 -7.12 3.82 -10.87
CA ARG A 126 -6.70 2.71 -10.00
C ARG A 126 -5.26 2.27 -10.27
N ILE A 127 -4.89 2.10 -11.53
CA ILE A 127 -3.50 1.77 -11.92
C ILE A 127 -2.56 2.90 -11.50
N GLY A 128 -2.95 4.16 -11.69
CA GLY A 128 -2.17 5.33 -11.26
C GLY A 128 -1.94 5.39 -9.75
N LEU A 129 -2.98 5.08 -8.95
CA LEU A 129 -2.85 4.95 -7.48
C LEU A 129 -1.83 3.88 -7.09
N LEU A 130 -1.92 2.70 -7.71
CA LEU A 130 -1.00 1.59 -7.45
C LEU A 130 0.45 1.95 -7.84
N ALA A 131 0.66 2.63 -8.97
CA ALA A 131 1.97 3.09 -9.38
C ALA A 131 2.56 4.10 -8.40
N LYS A 132 1.76 5.07 -7.91
CA LYS A 132 2.18 6.03 -6.87
C LYS A 132 2.58 5.32 -5.57
N LEU A 133 1.82 4.30 -5.14
CA LEU A 133 2.16 3.48 -3.97
C LEU A 133 3.48 2.75 -4.17
N ALA A 134 3.68 2.13 -5.34
CA ALA A 134 4.92 1.41 -5.64
C ALA A 134 6.15 2.34 -5.66
N HIS A 135 6.03 3.57 -6.17
CA HIS A 135 7.10 4.58 -6.09
C HIS A 135 7.40 4.99 -4.65
N ALA A 136 6.37 5.19 -3.81
CA ALA A 136 6.55 5.52 -2.39
C ALA A 136 7.27 4.40 -1.62
N VAL A 137 6.88 3.15 -1.86
CA VAL A 137 7.54 1.97 -1.28
C VAL A 137 8.99 1.87 -1.76
N HIS A 138 9.24 2.07 -3.07
CA HIS A 138 10.60 2.07 -3.60
C HIS A 138 11.50 3.13 -2.96
N PHE A 139 10.97 4.34 -2.77
CA PHE A 139 11.69 5.43 -2.09
C PHE A 139 12.15 5.04 -0.68
N ALA A 140 11.31 4.33 0.07
CA ALA A 140 11.68 3.79 1.38
C ALA A 140 12.72 2.68 1.27
N HIS A 141 12.58 1.77 0.30
CA HIS A 141 13.54 0.68 0.05
C HIS A 141 14.95 1.20 -0.26
N GLN A 142 15.08 2.29 -1.02
CA GLN A 142 16.37 2.93 -1.30
C GLN A 142 17.08 3.42 -0.02
N ARG A 143 16.35 3.60 1.07
CA ARG A 143 16.87 4.01 2.40
C ARG A 143 16.98 2.84 3.38
N GLY A 144 16.86 1.60 2.87
CA GLY A 144 16.94 0.38 3.67
C GLY A 144 15.70 0.11 4.54
N ILE A 145 14.58 0.78 4.28
CA ILE A 145 13.34 0.63 5.04
C ILE A 145 12.37 -0.25 4.24
N VAL A 146 11.99 -1.39 4.80
CA VAL A 146 10.96 -2.30 4.29
C VAL A 146 9.72 -2.14 5.16
N HIS A 147 8.54 -2.01 4.55
CA HIS A 147 7.29 -1.74 5.28
C HIS A 147 6.81 -2.95 6.08
N ARG A 148 6.78 -4.13 5.47
CA ARG A 148 6.43 -5.44 6.05
C ARG A 148 4.97 -5.66 6.50
N ASP A 149 4.16 -4.61 6.61
CA ASP A 149 2.72 -4.67 6.94
C ASP A 149 1.92 -3.78 5.99
N LEU A 150 2.24 -3.83 4.69
CA LEU A 150 1.54 -3.03 3.69
C LEU A 150 0.17 -3.65 3.39
N LYS A 151 -0.89 -2.86 3.60
CA LYS A 151 -2.30 -3.25 3.41
C LYS A 151 -3.17 -2.02 3.17
N PRO A 152 -4.39 -2.14 2.63
CA PRO A 152 -5.24 -0.99 2.33
C PRO A 152 -5.53 -0.07 3.51
N SER A 153 -5.68 -0.61 4.74
CA SER A 153 -5.91 0.19 5.95
C SER A 153 -4.68 1.02 6.38
N ASN A 154 -3.49 0.70 5.86
CA ASN A 154 -2.26 1.48 6.07
C ASN A 154 -2.00 2.48 4.92
N VAL A 155 -3.01 2.73 4.09
CA VAL A 155 -2.96 3.71 2.99
C VAL A 155 -4.17 4.63 3.09
N LEU A 156 -3.93 5.91 3.35
CA LEU A 156 -4.97 6.94 3.27
C LEU A 156 -4.89 7.61 1.89
N VAL A 157 -6.04 8.08 1.39
CA VAL A 157 -6.08 8.86 0.14
C VAL A 157 -6.58 10.25 0.47
N ASP A 158 -5.75 11.26 0.25
CA ASP A 158 -6.08 12.64 0.58
C ASP A 158 -7.13 13.24 -0.39
N GLU A 159 -7.57 14.45 -0.09
CA GLU A 159 -8.58 15.20 -0.87
C GLU A 159 -8.16 15.47 -2.33
N HIS A 160 -6.87 15.33 -2.65
CA HIS A 160 -6.33 15.47 -4.01
C HIS A 160 -6.16 14.13 -4.73
N GLY A 161 -6.62 13.02 -4.13
CA GLY A 161 -6.44 11.67 -4.67
C GLY A 161 -4.98 11.18 -4.63
N GLN A 162 -4.17 11.73 -3.70
CA GLN A 162 -2.81 11.27 -3.47
C GLN A 162 -2.80 10.21 -2.38
N PRO A 163 -2.37 8.96 -2.67
CA PRO A 163 -2.23 7.94 -1.65
C PRO A 163 -1.01 8.24 -0.77
N LYS A 164 -1.18 8.06 0.53
CA LYS A 164 -0.15 8.25 1.56
C LYS A 164 -0.07 7.01 2.44
N ILE A 165 1.11 6.42 2.50
CA ILE A 165 1.39 5.21 3.28
C ILE A 165 1.69 5.60 4.72
N LEU A 166 1.00 4.92 5.64
CA LEU A 166 1.18 5.03 7.08
C LEU A 166 2.19 3.99 7.58
N ASP A 167 2.72 4.19 8.78
CA ASP A 167 3.31 3.16 9.66
C ASP A 167 4.48 2.36 9.07
N PHE A 168 5.36 2.98 8.28
CA PHE A 168 6.62 2.34 7.87
C PHE A 168 7.43 1.85 9.09
N GLY A 169 7.78 0.56 9.09
CA GLY A 169 8.75 -0.02 10.02
C GLY A 169 8.32 -0.15 11.49
N ILE A 170 7.17 0.40 11.91
CA ILE A 170 6.71 0.37 13.31
C ILE A 170 6.47 -1.07 13.80
N ALA A 171 6.17 -2.00 12.91
CA ALA A 171 6.01 -3.42 13.25
C ALA A 171 7.29 -4.05 13.85
N ARG A 172 8.48 -3.54 13.52
CA ARG A 172 9.76 -3.99 14.10
C ARG A 172 9.93 -3.61 15.57
N LEU A 173 9.23 -2.54 16.04
CA LEU A 173 9.33 -2.08 17.41
C LEU A 173 8.76 -3.09 18.42
N HIS A 174 7.81 -3.92 18.00
CA HIS A 174 7.14 -4.89 18.87
C HIS A 174 7.85 -6.25 18.97
N GLY A 175 9.07 -6.34 18.47
CA GLY A 175 9.85 -7.59 18.48
C GLY A 175 9.58 -8.43 17.22
N GLU A 176 10.59 -9.19 16.80
CA GLU A 176 10.43 -10.21 15.77
C GLU A 176 9.19 -11.04 16.12
N ILE A 177 8.29 -11.24 15.15
CA ILE A 177 7.11 -12.12 15.25
C ILE A 177 7.58 -13.59 15.43
N GLY A 178 8.37 -13.85 16.43
CA GLY A 178 8.96 -15.15 16.79
C GLY A 178 8.71 -15.56 18.22
N GLY A 179 8.18 -14.65 19.06
CA GLY A 179 7.75 -14.95 20.43
C GLY A 179 6.29 -14.56 20.59
N ASP A 180 5.38 -15.51 20.65
CA ASP A 180 3.93 -15.36 20.87
C ASP A 180 3.10 -14.81 19.68
N MET A 181 3.12 -15.49 18.53
CA MET A 181 2.06 -15.37 17.51
C MET A 181 0.68 -15.89 18.01
N THR A 182 0.50 -16.01 19.32
CA THR A 182 -0.71 -16.57 19.96
C THR A 182 -1.76 -15.54 20.37
N GLN A 183 -1.57 -14.24 20.13
CA GLN A 183 -2.69 -13.29 20.27
C GLN A 183 -3.56 -13.33 19.02
N VAL A 184 -4.40 -14.35 18.97
CA VAL A 184 -5.28 -14.77 17.88
C VAL A 184 -6.22 -13.68 17.32
N GLY A 185 -6.37 -12.55 17.98
CA GLY A 185 -7.30 -11.49 17.57
C GLY A 185 -6.73 -10.39 16.65
N GLN A 186 -5.40 -10.16 16.64
CA GLN A 186 -4.79 -9.05 15.88
C GLN A 186 -4.24 -9.44 14.51
N VAL A 187 -4.05 -10.74 14.26
CA VAL A 187 -3.43 -11.27 13.02
C VAL A 187 -4.46 -11.51 11.92
N MET A 188 -5.74 -11.68 12.27
CA MET A 188 -6.82 -12.10 11.36
C MET A 188 -7.05 -11.19 10.14
N GLY A 189 -6.73 -9.91 10.20
CA GLY A 189 -6.93 -8.96 9.08
C GLY A 189 -5.72 -8.77 8.14
N THR A 190 -4.54 -9.32 8.48
CA THR A 190 -3.29 -9.00 7.78
C THR A 190 -2.82 -10.13 6.83
N PHE A 191 -3.17 -11.39 7.08
CA PHE A 191 -2.75 -12.53 6.25
C PHE A 191 -2.97 -12.36 4.74
N PRO A 192 -4.08 -11.76 4.27
CA PRO A 192 -4.33 -11.61 2.83
C PRO A 192 -3.26 -10.87 2.04
N TYR A 193 -2.40 -10.07 2.70
CA TYR A 193 -1.36 -9.26 2.07
C TYR A 193 0.06 -9.73 2.42
N MET A 194 0.20 -10.66 3.35
CA MET A 194 1.49 -11.22 3.74
C MET A 194 2.05 -12.10 2.64
N SER A 195 3.32 -11.92 2.37
CA SER A 195 4.05 -12.80 1.46
C SER A 195 4.28 -14.19 2.06
N PRO A 196 4.49 -15.24 1.23
CA PRO A 196 4.75 -16.59 1.71
C PRO A 196 5.88 -16.65 2.75
N GLU A 197 7.00 -15.96 2.49
CA GLU A 197 8.17 -15.92 3.38
C GLU A 197 7.87 -15.23 4.72
N GLN A 198 6.93 -14.28 4.76
CA GLN A 198 6.46 -13.68 6.02
C GLN A 198 5.61 -14.65 6.83
N LEU A 199 4.72 -15.41 6.17
CA LEU A 199 3.90 -16.44 6.81
C LEU A 199 4.73 -17.60 7.36
N GLU A 200 5.90 -17.88 6.77
CA GLU A 200 6.87 -18.88 7.25
C GLU A 200 7.60 -18.48 8.55
N GLY A 201 7.43 -17.24 8.98
CA GLY A 201 8.14 -16.72 10.15
C GLY A 201 9.61 -16.40 9.89
N ASN A 202 10.06 -16.49 8.64
CA ASN A 202 11.42 -16.14 8.22
C ASN A 202 11.56 -14.61 8.11
N ALA A 203 11.37 -13.90 9.22
CA ALA A 203 11.45 -12.43 9.25
C ALA A 203 12.81 -11.88 8.72
N ARG A 204 13.86 -12.72 8.71
CA ARG A 204 15.18 -12.39 8.15
C ARG A 204 15.19 -12.43 6.62
N ASP A 205 14.35 -13.26 6.00
CA ASP A 205 14.27 -13.43 4.55
C ASP A 205 13.25 -12.47 3.92
N ALA A 206 12.41 -11.80 4.74
CA ALA A 206 11.47 -10.77 4.30
C ALA A 206 12.22 -9.49 3.89
N ASP A 207 12.58 -9.42 2.63
CA ASP A 207 13.26 -8.29 1.98
C ASP A 207 12.25 -7.33 1.29
N ALA A 208 12.74 -6.42 0.47
CA ALA A 208 11.93 -5.49 -0.32
C ALA A 208 10.90 -6.18 -1.23
N ARG A 209 11.10 -7.46 -1.59
CA ARG A 209 10.18 -8.23 -2.45
C ARG A 209 8.94 -8.70 -1.71
N SER A 210 8.97 -8.72 -0.38
CA SER A 210 7.75 -8.96 0.42
C SER A 210 6.76 -7.81 0.27
N ASP A 211 7.24 -6.56 0.24
CA ASP A 211 6.40 -5.40 -0.04
C ASP A 211 5.90 -5.39 -1.50
N VAL A 212 6.69 -5.90 -2.45
CA VAL A 212 6.24 -6.09 -3.84
C VAL A 212 5.06 -7.06 -3.92
N TYR A 213 5.10 -8.16 -3.16
CA TYR A 213 3.96 -9.09 -3.05
C TYR A 213 2.73 -8.39 -2.47
N ALA A 214 2.89 -7.64 -1.37
CA ALA A 214 1.82 -6.87 -0.75
C ALA A 214 1.21 -5.84 -1.71
N LEU A 215 2.04 -5.11 -2.50
CA LEU A 215 1.58 -4.23 -3.57
C LEU A 215 0.81 -5.00 -4.66
N GLY A 216 1.25 -6.21 -5.00
CA GLY A 216 0.53 -7.11 -5.90
C GLY A 216 -0.84 -7.49 -5.36
N ALA A 217 -0.94 -7.83 -4.07
CA ALA A 217 -2.20 -8.18 -3.40
C ALA A 217 -3.16 -6.98 -3.31
N ILE A 218 -2.66 -5.81 -2.95
CA ILE A 218 -3.41 -4.55 -2.99
C ILE A 218 -3.88 -4.25 -4.41
N GLY A 219 -3.00 -4.37 -5.40
CA GLY A 219 -3.33 -4.15 -6.81
C GLY A 219 -4.40 -5.11 -7.33
N TYR A 220 -4.30 -6.37 -6.96
CA TYR A 220 -5.31 -7.38 -7.32
C TYR A 220 -6.68 -7.02 -6.73
N GLU A 221 -6.76 -6.68 -5.43
CA GLU A 221 -7.99 -6.26 -4.77
C GLU A 221 -8.54 -4.96 -5.37
N LEU A 222 -7.69 -3.97 -5.60
CA LEU A 222 -8.04 -2.68 -6.18
C LEU A 222 -8.64 -2.80 -7.59
N LEU A 223 -8.17 -3.77 -8.38
CA LEU A 223 -8.57 -3.97 -9.76
C LEU A 223 -9.74 -4.95 -9.93
N SER A 224 -9.89 -5.94 -9.04
CA SER A 224 -10.94 -6.96 -9.11
C SER A 224 -12.06 -6.79 -8.08
N GLY A 225 -11.82 -6.05 -6.99
CA GLY A 225 -12.70 -6.00 -5.83
C GLY A 225 -12.65 -7.27 -4.97
N ARG A 226 -11.68 -8.16 -5.21
CA ARG A 226 -11.51 -9.43 -4.48
C ARG A 226 -10.06 -9.61 -4.04
N LEU A 227 -9.85 -10.33 -2.95
CA LEU A 227 -8.52 -10.75 -2.52
C LEU A 227 -7.96 -11.83 -3.45
N PRO A 228 -6.62 -11.91 -3.65
CA PRO A 228 -5.98 -12.99 -4.42
C PRO A 228 -6.37 -14.38 -3.91
N HIS A 229 -6.39 -14.53 -2.60
CA HIS A 229 -6.77 -15.75 -1.88
C HIS A 229 -7.85 -15.41 -0.84
N PRO A 230 -9.15 -15.44 -1.20
CA PRO A 230 -10.24 -15.01 -0.31
C PRO A 230 -10.30 -15.77 1.01
N ARG A 231 -9.88 -17.07 1.02
CA ARG A 231 -9.89 -17.92 2.22
C ARG A 231 -8.92 -17.45 3.30
N LEU A 232 -7.89 -16.66 2.97
CA LEU A 232 -6.91 -16.17 3.94
C LEU A 232 -7.53 -15.32 5.05
N SER A 233 -8.67 -14.68 4.80
CA SER A 233 -9.36 -13.85 5.80
C SER A 233 -9.88 -14.63 7.01
N SER A 234 -10.09 -15.95 6.88
CA SER A 234 -10.62 -16.83 7.92
C SER A 234 -9.71 -18.01 8.25
N SER A 235 -8.51 -18.07 7.65
CA SER A 235 -7.58 -19.19 7.82
C SER A 235 -6.71 -19.04 9.06
N SER A 236 -6.30 -20.17 9.64
CA SER A 236 -5.17 -20.22 10.58
C SER A 236 -3.86 -19.95 9.85
N LEU A 237 -2.79 -19.69 10.59
CA LEU A 237 -1.46 -19.44 10.00
C LEU A 237 -0.98 -20.61 9.13
N PHE A 238 -1.16 -21.86 9.58
CA PHE A 238 -0.75 -23.05 8.83
C PHE A 238 -1.55 -23.22 7.54
N GLU A 239 -2.87 -23.00 7.59
CA GLU A 239 -3.72 -23.01 6.41
C GLU A 239 -3.38 -21.90 5.45
N ALA A 240 -3.10 -20.68 5.96
CA ALA A 240 -2.69 -19.53 5.15
C ALA A 240 -1.40 -19.85 4.37
N LEU A 241 -0.41 -20.44 5.04
CA LEU A 241 0.84 -20.84 4.40
C LEU A 241 0.63 -21.89 3.31
N ASP A 242 -0.20 -22.91 3.57
CA ASP A 242 -0.50 -23.95 2.58
C ASP A 242 -1.23 -23.37 1.35
N ILE A 243 -2.22 -22.49 1.57
CA ILE A 243 -2.94 -21.78 0.50
C ILE A 243 -1.97 -21.00 -0.39
N VAL A 244 -1.15 -20.11 0.19
CA VAL A 244 -0.30 -19.21 -0.60
C VAL A 244 0.83 -19.95 -1.32
N ARG A 245 1.26 -21.11 -0.80
CA ARG A 245 2.28 -21.94 -1.45
C ARG A 245 1.75 -22.80 -2.59
N ARG A 246 0.52 -23.31 -2.47
CA ARG A 246 -0.02 -24.33 -3.38
C ARG A 246 -1.06 -23.82 -4.35
N GLU A 247 -1.68 -22.70 -4.07
CA GLU A 247 -2.76 -22.17 -4.89
C GLU A 247 -2.30 -20.89 -5.60
N ASP A 248 -2.37 -20.91 -6.93
CA ASP A 248 -2.23 -19.67 -7.69
C ASP A 248 -3.52 -18.85 -7.58
N PRO A 249 -3.42 -17.51 -7.45
CA PRO A 249 -4.59 -16.64 -7.51
C PRO A 249 -5.33 -16.82 -8.84
N GLU A 250 -6.65 -16.66 -8.82
CA GLU A 250 -7.41 -16.63 -10.06
C GLU A 250 -6.88 -15.51 -10.97
N PRO A 251 -6.63 -15.76 -12.29
CA PRO A 251 -6.17 -14.72 -13.19
C PRO A 251 -7.09 -13.49 -13.16
N LEU A 252 -6.50 -12.30 -12.95
CA LEU A 252 -7.23 -11.04 -12.81
C LEU A 252 -8.18 -10.78 -14.00
N GLU A 253 -7.79 -11.20 -15.20
CA GLU A 253 -8.58 -11.04 -16.44
C GLU A 253 -9.90 -11.84 -16.45
N ARG A 254 -10.07 -12.85 -15.57
CA ARG A 254 -11.33 -13.57 -15.41
C ARG A 254 -12.33 -12.77 -14.58
N LEU A 255 -11.84 -12.01 -13.62
CA LEU A 255 -12.67 -11.19 -12.73
C LEU A 255 -12.95 -9.79 -13.32
N ASN A 256 -11.98 -9.24 -14.06
CA ASN A 256 -12.08 -7.95 -14.71
C ASN A 256 -11.55 -8.03 -16.14
N ARG A 257 -12.45 -8.00 -17.12
CA ARG A 257 -12.10 -8.10 -18.56
C ARG A 257 -11.20 -6.95 -19.03
N ASP A 258 -11.29 -5.79 -18.42
CA ASP A 258 -10.48 -4.61 -18.77
C ASP A 258 -9.03 -4.77 -18.29
N ALA A 259 -8.78 -5.68 -17.35
CA ALA A 259 -7.44 -6.03 -16.88
C ALA A 259 -6.72 -7.06 -17.76
N ARG A 260 -7.34 -7.48 -18.87
CA ARG A 260 -6.78 -8.51 -19.78
C ARG A 260 -5.44 -8.11 -20.38
N GLY A 261 -4.55 -9.07 -20.49
CA GLY A 261 -3.23 -8.93 -21.13
C GLY A 261 -2.17 -8.40 -20.16
N ASP A 262 -1.48 -7.30 -20.51
CA ASP A 262 -0.32 -6.84 -19.77
C ASP A 262 -0.63 -6.53 -18.30
N LEU A 263 -1.75 -5.93 -17.98
CA LEU A 263 -2.11 -5.62 -16.60
C LEU A 263 -2.25 -6.88 -15.75
N ASN A 264 -2.90 -7.93 -16.29
CA ASN A 264 -2.96 -9.23 -15.63
C ASN A 264 -1.55 -9.78 -15.37
N LEU A 265 -0.66 -9.78 -16.38
CA LEU A 265 0.70 -10.29 -16.24
C LEU A 265 1.50 -9.51 -15.19
N VAL A 266 1.37 -8.19 -15.17
CA VAL A 266 2.06 -7.30 -14.23
C VAL A 266 1.67 -7.62 -12.78
N VAL A 267 0.37 -7.71 -12.50
CA VAL A 267 -0.12 -8.00 -11.15
C VAL A 267 0.21 -9.43 -10.73
N MET A 268 -0.01 -10.42 -11.62
CA MET A 268 0.29 -11.82 -11.32
C MET A 268 1.79 -12.07 -11.11
N LYS A 269 2.67 -11.36 -11.81
CA LYS A 269 4.12 -11.41 -11.54
C LYS A 269 4.48 -10.90 -10.15
N ALA A 270 3.86 -9.82 -9.68
CA ALA A 270 4.07 -9.33 -8.32
C ALA A 270 3.61 -10.33 -7.25
N LEU A 271 2.56 -11.12 -7.53
CA LEU A 271 1.99 -12.15 -6.66
C LEU A 271 2.68 -13.52 -6.74
N ALA A 272 3.77 -13.67 -7.50
CA ALA A 272 4.48 -14.94 -7.58
C ALA A 272 4.90 -15.42 -6.18
N SER A 273 4.67 -16.70 -5.86
CA SER A 273 5.00 -17.28 -4.55
C SER A 273 6.50 -17.23 -4.28
N GLU A 274 7.32 -17.53 -5.29
CA GLU A 274 8.77 -17.46 -5.20
C GLU A 274 9.26 -16.02 -5.34
N PRO A 275 10.00 -15.44 -4.36
CA PRO A 275 10.51 -14.07 -4.43
C PRO A 275 11.36 -13.78 -5.68
N GLY A 276 12.10 -14.79 -6.16
CA GLY A 276 12.95 -14.69 -7.37
C GLY A 276 12.17 -14.51 -8.68
N ARG A 277 10.88 -14.85 -8.70
CA ARG A 277 9.99 -14.67 -9.86
C ARG A 277 9.23 -13.34 -9.84
N ARG A 278 9.23 -12.63 -8.71
CA ARG A 278 8.63 -11.29 -8.59
C ARG A 278 9.50 -10.24 -9.30
N TYR A 279 9.08 -9.00 -9.24
CA TYR A 279 9.94 -7.87 -9.57
C TYR A 279 11.06 -7.75 -8.54
N ALA A 280 12.25 -7.37 -9.00
CA ALA A 280 13.40 -7.18 -8.12
C ALA A 280 13.23 -5.96 -7.20
N SER A 281 12.42 -4.98 -7.62
CA SER A 281 12.11 -3.77 -6.85
C SER A 281 10.69 -3.29 -7.10
N ALA A 282 10.17 -2.48 -6.17
CA ALA A 282 8.90 -1.80 -6.33
C ALA A 282 8.93 -0.77 -7.50
N ALA A 283 10.11 -0.24 -7.86
CA ALA A 283 10.26 0.62 -9.03
C ALA A 283 9.97 -0.13 -10.33
N GLU A 284 10.51 -1.33 -10.52
CA GLU A 284 10.23 -2.14 -11.72
C GLU A 284 8.74 -2.46 -11.86
N PHE A 285 8.05 -2.69 -10.74
CA PHE A 285 6.60 -2.88 -10.72
C PHE A 285 5.86 -1.60 -11.11
N ALA A 286 6.27 -0.43 -10.58
CA ALA A 286 5.70 0.86 -10.94
C ALA A 286 5.90 1.18 -12.43
N GLU A 287 7.10 0.95 -12.97
CA GLU A 287 7.43 1.16 -14.38
C GLU A 287 6.54 0.33 -15.32
N ASP A 288 6.27 -0.92 -14.97
CA ASP A 288 5.38 -1.77 -15.76
C ASP A 288 3.91 -1.30 -15.68
N LEU A 289 3.43 -0.84 -14.51
CA LEU A 289 2.11 -0.22 -14.38
C LEU A 289 1.99 1.04 -15.25
N GLU A 290 3.00 1.90 -15.24
CA GLU A 290 3.06 3.10 -16.09
C GLU A 290 3.17 2.73 -17.58
N ALA A 291 3.89 1.66 -17.91
CA ALA A 291 3.95 1.15 -19.28
C ALA A 291 2.58 0.68 -19.76
N VAL A 292 1.77 0.02 -18.91
CA VAL A 292 0.37 -0.32 -19.21
C VAL A 292 -0.44 0.93 -19.51
N LEU A 293 -0.37 1.96 -18.64
CA LEU A 293 -1.08 3.24 -18.83
C LEU A 293 -0.70 3.95 -20.12
N ALA A 294 0.59 3.87 -20.48
CA ALA A 294 1.14 4.49 -21.70
C ALA A 294 1.07 3.59 -22.93
N SER A 295 0.47 2.39 -22.84
CA SER A 295 0.46 1.36 -23.91
C SER A 295 1.87 1.00 -24.42
N ARG A 296 2.88 1.08 -23.55
CA ARG A 296 4.25 0.65 -23.82
C ARG A 296 4.40 -0.85 -23.53
N PRO A 297 5.42 -1.54 -24.09
CA PRO A 297 5.76 -2.89 -23.68
C PRO A 297 6.12 -2.96 -22.20
N VAL A 298 5.67 -4.03 -21.50
CA VAL A 298 5.98 -4.30 -20.10
C VAL A 298 7.08 -5.35 -19.96
N ASN A 299 7.86 -5.28 -18.89
CA ASN A 299 8.93 -6.25 -18.59
C ASN A 299 8.37 -7.60 -18.11
N ALA A 300 7.11 -7.61 -17.61
CA ALA A 300 6.41 -8.86 -17.25
C ALA A 300 6.13 -9.77 -18.46
N HIS A 301 6.13 -9.23 -19.67
CA HIS A 301 5.89 -9.99 -20.90
C HIS A 301 7.21 -10.40 -21.57
N ALA A 302 7.26 -11.62 -22.11
CA ALA A 302 8.40 -12.06 -22.90
C ALA A 302 8.70 -11.08 -24.07
N PRO A 303 9.95 -10.66 -24.30
CA PRO A 303 10.30 -9.59 -25.23
C PRO A 303 10.28 -10.06 -26.70
N THR A 304 9.11 -10.44 -27.24
CA THR A 304 8.98 -10.85 -28.65
C THR A 304 8.86 -9.64 -29.58
N LYS A 305 9.42 -9.76 -30.82
CA LYS A 305 9.31 -8.70 -31.83
C LYS A 305 7.85 -8.40 -32.19
N ALA A 306 7.01 -9.43 -32.27
CA ALA A 306 5.58 -9.29 -32.59
C ALA A 306 4.84 -8.49 -31.50
N TYR A 307 5.09 -8.78 -30.23
CA TYR A 307 4.50 -8.04 -29.09
C TYR A 307 4.90 -6.56 -29.14
N ARG A 308 6.20 -6.26 -29.32
CA ARG A 308 6.70 -4.87 -29.42
C ARG A 308 6.06 -4.12 -30.60
N ALA A 309 5.94 -4.77 -31.77
CA ALA A 309 5.29 -4.20 -32.93
C ALA A 309 3.80 -3.91 -32.67
N ALA A 310 3.07 -4.85 -32.05
CA ALA A 310 1.66 -4.66 -31.70
C ALA A 310 1.47 -3.47 -30.73
N ARG A 311 2.36 -3.30 -29.74
CA ARG A 311 2.30 -2.17 -28.82
C ARG A 311 2.66 -0.84 -29.51
N PHE A 312 3.62 -0.85 -30.43
CA PHE A 312 3.95 0.33 -31.23
C PHE A 312 2.77 0.78 -32.08
N VAL A 313 2.10 -0.13 -32.80
CA VAL A 313 0.91 0.15 -33.59
C VAL A 313 -0.22 0.71 -32.71
N ARG A 314 -0.45 0.11 -31.55
CA ARG A 314 -1.50 0.58 -30.62
C ARG A 314 -1.21 1.98 -30.08
N ARG A 315 0.05 2.30 -29.79
CA ARG A 315 0.48 3.62 -29.31
C ARG A 315 0.38 4.69 -30.40
N HIS A 316 0.71 4.34 -31.65
CA HIS A 316 0.79 5.27 -32.78
C HIS A 316 -0.30 4.97 -33.82
N ARG A 317 -1.55 4.75 -33.37
CA ARG A 317 -2.66 4.34 -34.24
C ARG A 317 -2.84 5.25 -35.47
N ALA A 318 -2.81 6.57 -35.27
CA ALA A 318 -2.97 7.53 -36.37
C ALA A 318 -1.84 7.40 -37.42
N LEU A 319 -0.59 7.30 -36.96
CA LEU A 319 0.56 7.09 -37.85
C LEU A 319 0.50 5.73 -38.57
N SER A 320 0.11 4.68 -37.85
CA SER A 320 0.01 3.33 -38.42
C SER A 320 -1.11 3.26 -39.47
N ILE A 321 -2.25 3.88 -39.22
CA ILE A 321 -3.34 3.97 -40.18
C ILE A 321 -2.90 4.77 -41.43
N ALA A 322 -2.27 5.95 -41.25
CA ALA A 322 -1.75 6.76 -42.32
C ALA A 322 -0.71 6.00 -43.18
N ALA A 323 0.22 5.31 -42.55
CA ALA A 323 1.21 4.49 -43.24
C ALA A 323 0.59 3.34 -44.00
N THR A 324 -0.45 2.68 -43.46
CA THR A 324 -1.21 1.63 -44.14
C THR A 324 -1.94 2.17 -45.38
N ILE A 325 -2.58 3.35 -45.28
CA ILE A 325 -3.27 3.99 -46.41
C ILE A 325 -2.25 4.35 -47.50
N VAL A 326 -1.14 4.98 -47.15
CA VAL A 326 -0.08 5.31 -48.13
C VAL A 326 0.47 4.07 -48.79
N PHE A 327 0.77 3.02 -48.04
CA PHE A 327 1.24 1.76 -48.59
C PHE A 327 0.23 1.10 -49.55
N ALA A 328 -1.03 1.05 -49.15
CA ALA A 328 -2.12 0.53 -49.99
C ALA A 328 -2.29 1.33 -51.28
N SER A 329 -2.21 2.67 -51.21
CA SER A 329 -2.29 3.56 -52.37
C SER A 329 -1.13 3.36 -53.37
N LEU A 330 0.10 3.21 -52.83
CA LEU A 330 1.27 2.93 -53.66
C LEU A 330 1.18 1.55 -54.33
N LEU A 331 0.71 0.56 -53.58
CA LEU A 331 0.51 -0.79 -54.13
C LEU A 331 -0.52 -0.80 -55.26
N ALA A 332 -1.66 -0.11 -55.05
CA ALA A 332 -2.68 0.04 -56.08
C ALA A 332 -2.15 0.76 -57.33
N ALA A 333 -1.39 1.84 -57.16
CA ALA A 333 -0.76 2.57 -58.25
C ALA A 333 0.24 1.71 -59.04
N THR A 334 1.05 0.87 -58.36
CA THR A 334 1.98 -0.05 -59.05
C THR A 334 1.26 -1.14 -59.81
N ILE A 335 0.16 -1.69 -59.28
CA ILE A 335 -0.66 -2.70 -60.01
C ILE A 335 -1.29 -2.09 -61.26
N VAL A 336 -1.87 -0.87 -61.14
CA VAL A 336 -2.49 -0.19 -62.31
C VAL A 336 -1.45 0.17 -63.38
N SER A 337 -0.23 0.55 -62.97
CA SER A 337 0.87 0.87 -63.89
C SER A 337 1.46 -0.37 -64.59
N ALA A 338 1.26 -1.54 -64.04
CA ALA A 338 1.76 -2.82 -64.60
C ALA A 338 0.75 -3.55 -65.49
N MET A 339 -0.51 -3.09 -65.52
CA MET A 339 -1.57 -3.50 -66.44
C MET A 339 -1.59 -2.64 -67.70
#